data_f16f2c5f2585beed18baa8488a37cc0d
#
_entry.id   f16f2c5f2585beed18baa8488a37cc0d
#
_cell.length_a   1.000
_cell.length_b   1.000
_cell.length_c   1.000
_cell.angle_alpha   90.00
_cell.angle_beta   90.00
_cell.angle_gamma   90.00
#
_symmetry.space_group_name_H-M   'P 1'
#
loop_
_entity.id
_entity.type
_entity.pdbx_description
1 polymer ?
#
loop_
_entity_poly.entity_id
_entity_poly.type
_entity_poly.pdbx_seq_one_letter_code
_entity_poly.pdbx_strand_id
1 'polypeptide(L)'
;MIEENQLISHLYQNRDNGQWMIQTNDEHQKGVADMAASFAGQFGLPSWGRALGLLHDKGKERAAFQQYIRKMNGLPTSDKKRYDDHTHAFVGGILAKELMGKDVSHLLVNQIISHHTGLHDFGDVGNILKERLLSKEINEGDISINNPLLFQEFIDSPFSKSKVEWKHFHHLSRMLFSCLVDADRLDTERFMDVESWRKRGNSATLADLLPQLEAYMQKLQSNAADTKVNRIRQQVKEQCSRTSSSEKGFYSLTVPTGGGKTLSSLLWAMKHAVSHSMNRIIIAIPYTSIIVQTAGLLKEIFGEENVLEHHSNFDPDDIKDEENREKAKLATENWDYPIIVTTNVQLFESMFSNKTSDCRKLHNMANSILVLDEVQMLPTGFLRPIVDALEAYQEMFGVSVLFTTASQPVLSGLIEGTNPKADFKGIEHIKEIIPEEFALHDQLRRVKLSIDDTGKTYDEIAAKVSEYNKVLCIVNTRKDAKELYDRLPNDGVKLHLSRMMCPAHLHETIGKIKTLLKDESQPIVRVIATQLVEAGVDIDFPV
;
A
#
# COMPACT_ATOMS: atom_id res chain seq x y z
N MET A 1 -43.52 11.78 -4.72
CA MET A 1 -44.10 10.87 -3.70
C MET A 1 -43.35 9.56 -3.80
N ILE A 2 -42.99 8.97 -2.69
CA ILE A 2 -42.28 7.66 -2.68
C ILE A 2 -43.34 6.60 -2.97
N GLU A 3 -43.13 5.78 -4.00
CA GLU A 3 -44.04 4.68 -4.32
C GLU A 3 -43.95 3.59 -3.24
N GLU A 4 -45.10 3.02 -2.89
CA GLU A 4 -45.20 2.03 -1.80
C GLU A 4 -44.38 0.76 -2.11
N ASN A 5 -44.25 0.39 -3.37
CA ASN A 5 -43.53 -0.80 -3.84
C ASN A 5 -42.08 -0.55 -4.28
N GLN A 6 -41.55 0.67 -4.12
CA GLN A 6 -40.20 0.99 -4.50
C GLN A 6 -39.19 0.35 -3.50
N LEU A 7 -38.29 -0.48 -3.99
CA LEU A 7 -37.23 -1.08 -3.19
C LEU A 7 -36.09 -0.07 -3.01
N ILE A 8 -35.90 0.38 -1.76
CA ILE A 8 -34.97 1.45 -1.41
C ILE A 8 -33.66 0.84 -0.89
N SER A 9 -32.53 1.29 -1.43
CA SER A 9 -31.19 1.00 -0.88
C SER A 9 -30.71 2.11 0.03
N HIS A 10 -30.71 3.35 -0.47
CA HIS A 10 -30.29 4.55 0.25
C HIS A 10 -31.29 5.68 0.01
N LEU A 11 -31.41 6.57 1.00
CA LEU A 11 -32.21 7.77 0.88
C LEU A 11 -31.71 8.86 1.84
N TYR A 12 -31.92 10.10 1.43
CA TYR A 12 -31.72 11.27 2.29
C TYR A 12 -32.72 12.36 1.92
N GLN A 13 -32.95 13.27 2.86
CA GLN A 13 -33.78 14.45 2.60
C GLN A 13 -32.88 15.61 2.22
N ASN A 14 -33.10 16.17 1.03
CA ASN A 14 -32.37 17.35 0.58
C ASN A 14 -32.68 18.52 1.52
N ARG A 15 -31.65 19.14 2.08
CA ARG A 15 -31.77 20.20 3.08
C ARG A 15 -32.35 21.49 2.54
N ASP A 16 -32.14 21.76 1.23
CA ASP A 16 -32.55 23.03 0.61
C ASP A 16 -34.05 23.08 0.30
N ASN A 17 -34.63 21.95 -0.09
CA ASN A 17 -36.01 21.89 -0.57
C ASN A 17 -36.88 20.86 0.18
N GLY A 18 -36.32 20.10 1.10
CA GLY A 18 -37.02 19.07 1.86
C GLY A 18 -37.45 17.85 1.04
N GLN A 19 -37.02 17.75 -0.23
CA GLN A 19 -37.38 16.64 -1.11
C GLN A 19 -36.58 15.38 -0.75
N TRP A 20 -37.25 14.22 -0.76
CA TRP A 20 -36.58 12.94 -0.63
C TRP A 20 -35.83 12.58 -1.92
N MET A 21 -34.54 12.33 -1.75
CA MET A 21 -33.69 11.70 -2.76
C MET A 21 -33.60 10.22 -2.44
N ILE A 22 -33.81 9.36 -3.43
CA ILE A 22 -33.88 7.92 -3.26
C ILE A 22 -32.98 7.26 -4.30
N GLN A 23 -32.17 6.34 -3.83
CA GLN A 23 -31.48 5.37 -4.67
C GLN A 23 -32.19 4.02 -4.52
N THR A 24 -32.72 3.49 -5.59
CA THR A 24 -33.32 2.16 -5.59
C THR A 24 -32.27 1.08 -5.43
N ASN A 25 -32.70 -0.10 -4.92
CA ASN A 25 -31.77 -1.22 -4.76
C ASN A 25 -31.20 -1.70 -6.11
N ASP A 26 -31.97 -1.64 -7.18
CA ASP A 26 -31.52 -1.98 -8.53
C ASP A 26 -30.45 -0.99 -9.05
N GLU A 27 -30.64 0.31 -8.85
CA GLU A 27 -29.66 1.34 -9.22
C GLU A 27 -28.34 1.15 -8.46
N HIS A 28 -28.42 0.93 -7.14
CA HIS A 28 -27.24 0.69 -6.31
C HIS A 28 -26.50 -0.58 -6.71
N GLN A 29 -27.21 -1.72 -6.81
CA GLN A 29 -26.59 -2.99 -7.22
C GLN A 29 -25.92 -2.90 -8.59
N LYS A 30 -26.54 -2.22 -9.57
CA LYS A 30 -25.93 -1.99 -10.88
C LYS A 30 -24.72 -1.08 -10.81
N GLY A 31 -24.80 0.00 -10.06
CA GLY A 31 -23.67 0.92 -9.86
C GLY A 31 -22.46 0.21 -9.24
N VAL A 32 -22.68 -0.55 -8.16
CA VAL A 32 -21.64 -1.36 -7.53
C VAL A 32 -21.11 -2.43 -8.46
N ALA A 33 -21.99 -3.12 -9.21
CA ALA A 33 -21.58 -4.15 -10.16
C ALA A 33 -20.70 -3.62 -11.28
N ASP A 34 -21.02 -2.45 -11.83
CA ASP A 34 -20.24 -1.83 -12.90
C ASP A 34 -18.86 -1.37 -12.40
N MET A 35 -18.79 -0.77 -11.21
CA MET A 35 -17.50 -0.39 -10.59
C MET A 35 -16.67 -1.62 -10.23
N ALA A 36 -17.23 -2.60 -9.53
CA ALA A 36 -16.53 -3.81 -9.15
C ALA A 36 -16.04 -4.62 -10.36
N ALA A 37 -16.83 -4.65 -11.45
CA ALA A 37 -16.43 -5.27 -12.73
C ALA A 37 -15.25 -4.52 -13.35
N SER A 38 -15.25 -3.19 -13.32
CA SER A 38 -14.16 -2.37 -13.82
C SER A 38 -12.87 -2.64 -13.02
N PHE A 39 -12.96 -2.70 -11.69
CA PHE A 39 -11.82 -2.97 -10.82
C PHE A 39 -11.25 -4.38 -11.05
N ALA A 40 -12.13 -5.40 -11.04
CA ALA A 40 -11.73 -6.78 -11.28
C ALA A 40 -11.27 -7.03 -12.73
N GLY A 41 -11.69 -6.20 -13.67
CA GLY A 41 -11.26 -6.22 -15.07
C GLY A 41 -9.76 -5.98 -15.24
N GLN A 42 -9.13 -5.24 -14.34
CA GLN A 42 -7.68 -4.98 -14.37
C GLN A 42 -6.83 -6.26 -14.24
N PHE A 43 -7.40 -7.32 -13.68
CA PHE A 43 -6.76 -8.64 -13.56
C PHE A 43 -7.61 -9.77 -14.20
N GLY A 44 -8.46 -9.42 -15.17
CA GLY A 44 -9.14 -10.37 -16.04
C GLY A 44 -10.38 -11.04 -15.44
N LEU A 45 -10.96 -10.51 -14.36
CA LEU A 45 -12.13 -11.09 -13.67
C LEU A 45 -13.35 -10.16 -13.60
N PRO A 46 -13.74 -9.43 -14.68
CA PRO A 46 -14.84 -8.47 -14.61
C PRO A 46 -16.18 -9.12 -14.25
N SER A 47 -16.45 -10.35 -14.74
CA SER A 47 -17.69 -11.08 -14.41
C SER A 47 -17.82 -11.37 -12.91
N TRP A 48 -16.71 -11.64 -12.23
CA TRP A 48 -16.68 -11.86 -10.78
C TRP A 48 -17.00 -10.60 -10.00
N GLY A 49 -16.39 -9.46 -10.40
CA GLY A 49 -16.73 -8.17 -9.82
C GLY A 49 -18.21 -7.83 -10.01
N ARG A 50 -18.74 -8.06 -11.22
CA ARG A 50 -20.15 -7.82 -11.55
C ARG A 50 -21.08 -8.64 -10.67
N ALA A 51 -20.82 -9.93 -10.51
CA ALA A 51 -21.65 -10.81 -9.67
C ALA A 51 -21.63 -10.41 -8.21
N LEU A 52 -20.46 -10.06 -7.66
CA LEU A 52 -20.34 -9.56 -6.30
C LEU A 52 -21.23 -8.33 -6.09
N GLY A 53 -21.15 -7.34 -6.98
CA GLY A 53 -21.97 -6.14 -6.89
C GLY A 53 -23.46 -6.38 -7.01
N LEU A 54 -23.91 -7.29 -7.88
CA LEU A 54 -25.32 -7.61 -8.05
C LEU A 54 -25.91 -8.41 -6.88
N LEU A 55 -25.08 -9.16 -6.15
CA LEU A 55 -25.55 -10.06 -5.10
C LEU A 55 -25.39 -9.50 -3.68
N HIS A 56 -24.46 -8.58 -3.44
CA HIS A 56 -24.09 -8.19 -2.06
C HIS A 56 -25.26 -7.69 -1.24
N ASP A 57 -26.14 -6.92 -1.83
CA ASP A 57 -27.28 -6.25 -1.19
C ASP A 57 -28.65 -6.83 -1.55
N LYS A 58 -28.70 -8.07 -2.06
CA LYS A 58 -29.97 -8.73 -2.36
C LYS A 58 -30.92 -8.82 -1.17
N GLY A 59 -30.38 -8.89 0.04
CA GLY A 59 -31.20 -8.87 1.25
C GLY A 59 -31.95 -7.59 1.51
N LYS A 60 -31.56 -6.45 0.91
CA LYS A 60 -32.32 -5.21 0.98
C LYS A 60 -33.68 -5.29 0.25
N GLU A 61 -33.88 -6.26 -0.64
CA GLU A 61 -35.17 -6.50 -1.31
C GLU A 61 -36.22 -7.13 -0.38
N ARG A 62 -35.82 -7.66 0.77
CA ARG A 62 -36.75 -8.27 1.74
C ARG A 62 -37.73 -7.24 2.30
N ALA A 63 -38.99 -7.64 2.46
CA ALA A 63 -40.02 -6.81 3.03
C ALA A 63 -39.62 -6.28 4.43
N ALA A 64 -38.97 -7.10 5.25
CA ALA A 64 -38.50 -6.71 6.57
C ALA A 64 -37.47 -5.58 6.52
N PHE A 65 -36.52 -5.61 5.59
CA PHE A 65 -35.55 -4.53 5.40
C PHE A 65 -36.23 -3.26 4.86
N GLN A 66 -37.13 -3.38 3.91
CA GLN A 66 -37.86 -2.23 3.36
C GLN A 66 -38.73 -1.54 4.41
N GLN A 67 -39.30 -2.29 5.32
CA GLN A 67 -40.02 -1.71 6.48
C GLN A 67 -39.05 -1.00 7.45
N TYR A 68 -37.90 -1.63 7.74
CA TYR A 68 -36.87 -1.05 8.59
C TYR A 68 -36.39 0.32 8.05
N ILE A 69 -35.96 0.38 6.78
CA ILE A 69 -35.42 1.62 6.20
C ILE A 69 -36.48 2.73 6.13
N ARG A 70 -37.73 2.40 5.80
CA ARG A 70 -38.84 3.35 5.78
C ARG A 70 -39.13 3.89 7.18
N LYS A 71 -39.23 3.01 8.17
CA LYS A 71 -39.49 3.39 9.57
C LYS A 71 -38.39 4.28 10.14
N MET A 72 -37.12 3.94 9.92
CA MET A 72 -35.99 4.73 10.38
C MET A 72 -35.97 6.15 9.84
N ASN A 73 -36.56 6.36 8.66
CA ASN A 73 -36.65 7.66 8.00
C ASN A 73 -38.04 8.32 8.10
N GLY A 74 -38.95 7.81 8.93
CA GLY A 74 -40.28 8.41 9.14
C GLY A 74 -41.21 8.31 7.94
N LEU A 75 -40.95 7.38 7.03
CA LEU A 75 -41.78 7.13 5.85
C LEU A 75 -42.95 6.21 6.18
N PRO A 76 -44.08 6.28 5.43
CA PRO A 76 -45.18 5.36 5.59
C PRO A 76 -44.76 3.91 5.39
N THR A 77 -45.25 3.02 6.25
CA THR A 77 -45.08 1.57 6.19
C THR A 77 -46.43 0.89 6.06
N SER A 78 -46.55 -0.14 5.22
CA SER A 78 -47.80 -0.84 4.96
C SER A 78 -48.20 -1.82 6.06
N ASP A 79 -47.30 -2.20 6.96
CA ASP A 79 -47.56 -3.22 7.98
C ASP A 79 -47.29 -2.70 9.42
N LYS A 80 -48.27 -2.90 10.30
CA LYS A 80 -48.18 -2.55 11.72
C LYS A 80 -47.40 -3.57 12.57
N LYS A 81 -46.98 -4.71 12.00
CA LYS A 81 -46.18 -5.72 12.68
C LYS A 81 -44.70 -5.31 12.69
N ARG A 82 -44.12 -5.27 13.89
CA ARG A 82 -42.70 -5.00 14.12
C ARG A 82 -41.81 -6.02 13.45
N TYR A 83 -41.28 -5.73 12.27
CA TYR A 83 -40.10 -6.37 11.72
C TYR A 83 -38.99 -5.32 11.64
N ASP A 84 -38.20 -5.18 12.70
CA ASP A 84 -36.99 -4.35 12.75
C ASP A 84 -35.79 -5.23 12.35
N ASP A 85 -35.72 -5.69 11.13
CA ASP A 85 -34.61 -6.50 10.66
C ASP A 85 -33.81 -5.75 9.58
N HIS A 86 -32.64 -5.25 9.98
CA HIS A 86 -31.67 -4.57 9.13
C HIS A 86 -30.71 -5.55 8.43
N THR A 87 -30.78 -6.84 8.72
CA THR A 87 -29.89 -7.86 8.19
C THR A 87 -30.13 -8.05 6.69
N HIS A 88 -29.11 -7.91 5.85
CA HIS A 88 -29.26 -8.03 4.40
C HIS A 88 -28.11 -8.76 3.70
N ALA A 89 -26.90 -8.80 4.27
CA ALA A 89 -25.72 -9.35 3.61
C ALA A 89 -25.81 -10.86 3.29
N PHE A 90 -26.54 -11.64 4.11
CA PHE A 90 -26.54 -13.10 4.01
C PHE A 90 -27.35 -13.64 2.83
N VAL A 91 -28.38 -12.92 2.40
CA VAL A 91 -29.27 -13.36 1.30
C VAL A 91 -28.49 -13.56 0.01
N GLY A 92 -27.68 -12.56 -0.37
CA GLY A 92 -26.84 -12.65 -1.56
C GLY A 92 -25.83 -13.83 -1.48
N GLY A 93 -25.28 -14.10 -0.29
CA GLY A 93 -24.39 -15.25 -0.07
C GLY A 93 -25.09 -16.60 -0.23
N ILE A 94 -26.34 -16.72 0.22
CA ILE A 94 -27.16 -17.93 0.03
C ILE A 94 -27.43 -18.16 -1.45
N LEU A 95 -27.86 -17.10 -2.15
CA LEU A 95 -28.09 -17.15 -3.58
C LEU A 95 -26.83 -17.53 -4.37
N ALA A 96 -25.68 -16.93 -4.04
CA ALA A 96 -24.41 -17.31 -4.66
C ALA A 96 -24.08 -18.80 -4.47
N LYS A 97 -24.35 -19.34 -3.28
CA LYS A 97 -24.13 -20.77 -2.97
C LYS A 97 -25.04 -21.68 -3.80
N GLU A 98 -26.31 -21.32 -3.98
CA GLU A 98 -27.29 -22.12 -4.74
C GLU A 98 -27.00 -22.11 -6.23
N LEU A 99 -26.56 -20.97 -6.75
CA LEU A 99 -26.41 -20.75 -8.18
C LEU A 99 -25.09 -21.22 -8.78
N MET A 100 -23.98 -21.21 -8.00
CA MET A 100 -22.63 -21.28 -8.57
C MET A 100 -21.87 -22.59 -8.31
N GLY A 101 -22.49 -23.59 -7.72
CA GLY A 101 -21.79 -24.84 -7.37
C GLY A 101 -20.74 -24.64 -6.26
N LYS A 102 -20.23 -25.75 -5.71
CA LYS A 102 -19.47 -25.71 -4.44
C LYS A 102 -18.14 -24.95 -4.49
N ASP A 103 -17.40 -25.07 -5.58
CA ASP A 103 -16.01 -24.57 -5.63
C ASP A 103 -15.94 -23.05 -5.89
N VAL A 104 -16.82 -22.53 -6.71
CA VAL A 104 -16.90 -21.10 -7.06
C VAL A 104 -17.63 -20.32 -5.98
N SER A 105 -18.66 -20.92 -5.38
CA SER A 105 -19.49 -20.25 -4.38
C SER A 105 -18.70 -19.82 -3.14
N HIS A 106 -17.70 -20.59 -2.71
CA HIS A 106 -16.93 -20.26 -1.52
C HIS A 106 -16.19 -18.92 -1.61
N LEU A 107 -15.66 -18.56 -2.79
CA LEU A 107 -15.04 -17.27 -3.01
C LEU A 107 -16.05 -16.12 -2.92
N LEU A 108 -17.16 -16.21 -3.62
CA LEU A 108 -18.15 -15.13 -3.67
C LEU A 108 -18.96 -15.02 -2.37
N VAL A 109 -19.29 -16.15 -1.76
CA VAL A 109 -20.08 -16.16 -0.53
C VAL A 109 -19.37 -15.40 0.58
N ASN A 110 -18.07 -15.66 0.80
CA ASN A 110 -17.34 -14.98 1.86
C ASN A 110 -17.32 -13.47 1.66
N GLN A 111 -17.00 -12.99 0.45
CA GLN A 111 -16.98 -11.55 0.16
C GLN A 111 -18.35 -10.90 0.41
N ILE A 112 -19.41 -11.54 -0.07
CA ILE A 112 -20.78 -11.01 0.07
C ILE A 112 -21.19 -10.90 1.53
N ILE A 113 -21.08 -11.99 2.32
CA ILE A 113 -21.53 -11.98 3.71
C ILE A 113 -20.66 -11.09 4.62
N SER A 114 -19.45 -10.76 4.16
CA SER A 114 -18.42 -10.05 4.92
C SER A 114 -18.33 -8.56 4.62
N HIS A 115 -19.06 -8.04 3.63
CA HIS A 115 -18.81 -6.68 3.12
C HIS A 115 -19.00 -5.57 4.16
N HIS A 116 -19.71 -5.83 5.27
CA HIS A 116 -19.81 -4.92 6.42
C HIS A 116 -18.92 -5.28 7.59
N THR A 117 -18.55 -6.55 7.76
CA THR A 117 -17.90 -7.06 8.97
C THR A 117 -16.41 -7.34 8.80
N GLY A 118 -15.96 -7.53 7.57
CA GLY A 118 -14.64 -8.04 7.23
C GLY A 118 -14.65 -9.54 6.95
N LEU A 119 -13.65 -10.01 6.17
CA LEU A 119 -13.56 -11.39 5.72
C LEU A 119 -13.49 -12.37 6.89
N HIS A 120 -14.33 -13.38 6.82
CA HIS A 120 -14.32 -14.52 7.76
C HIS A 120 -13.27 -15.55 7.35
N ASP A 121 -12.85 -16.37 8.32
CA ASP A 121 -12.03 -17.54 8.04
C ASP A 121 -12.82 -18.53 7.17
N PHE A 122 -12.16 -19.13 6.19
CA PHE A 122 -12.80 -20.01 5.21
C PHE A 122 -13.53 -21.19 5.84
N GLY A 123 -13.00 -21.74 6.95
CA GLY A 123 -13.62 -22.82 7.69
C GLY A 123 -14.96 -22.46 8.33
N ASP A 124 -15.18 -21.19 8.64
CA ASP A 124 -16.34 -20.71 9.38
C ASP A 124 -17.51 -20.31 8.46
N VAL A 125 -17.24 -19.97 7.20
CA VAL A 125 -18.27 -19.49 6.24
C VAL A 125 -19.45 -20.44 6.15
N GLY A 126 -19.19 -21.74 6.06
CA GLY A 126 -20.24 -22.77 5.98
C GLY A 126 -21.12 -22.85 7.24
N ASN A 127 -20.54 -22.67 8.40
CA ASN A 127 -21.24 -22.69 9.69
C ASN A 127 -22.06 -21.40 9.86
N ILE A 128 -21.50 -20.24 9.54
CA ILE A 128 -22.20 -18.96 9.59
C ILE A 128 -23.45 -18.98 8.73
N LEU A 129 -23.35 -19.46 7.47
CA LEU A 129 -24.51 -19.58 6.59
C LEU A 129 -25.55 -20.57 7.13
N LYS A 130 -25.12 -21.70 7.70
CA LYS A 130 -26.01 -22.70 8.26
C LYS A 130 -26.77 -22.17 9.47
N GLU A 131 -26.11 -21.47 10.38
CA GLU A 131 -26.73 -20.84 11.54
C GLU A 131 -27.76 -19.78 11.12
N ARG A 132 -27.47 -18.97 10.11
CA ARG A 132 -28.38 -17.96 9.58
C ARG A 132 -29.59 -18.56 8.89
N LEU A 133 -29.40 -19.64 8.11
CA LEU A 133 -30.50 -20.41 7.51
C LEU A 133 -31.43 -21.03 8.57
N LEU A 134 -30.86 -21.50 9.70
CA LEU A 134 -31.61 -22.11 10.81
C LEU A 134 -32.34 -21.06 11.66
N SER A 135 -31.88 -19.82 11.69
CA SER A 135 -32.49 -18.74 12.51
C SER A 135 -33.85 -18.27 12.00
N LYS A 136 -34.37 -18.81 10.89
CA LYS A 136 -35.64 -18.44 10.23
C LYS A 136 -35.73 -16.94 9.86
N GLU A 137 -34.63 -16.22 9.86
CA GLU A 137 -34.58 -14.80 9.48
C GLU A 137 -34.80 -14.61 7.96
N ILE A 138 -34.74 -15.71 7.19
CA ILE A 138 -34.90 -15.69 5.74
C ILE A 138 -36.08 -16.61 5.36
N ASN A 139 -37.20 -16.00 4.97
CA ASN A 139 -38.30 -16.72 4.35
C ASN A 139 -37.97 -16.98 2.88
N GLU A 140 -37.94 -18.24 2.47
CA GLU A 140 -37.60 -18.68 1.10
C GLU A 140 -38.50 -18.03 0.01
N GLY A 141 -39.68 -17.47 0.38
CA GLY A 141 -40.59 -16.84 -0.56
C GLY A 141 -40.25 -15.39 -0.93
N ASP A 142 -39.33 -14.73 -0.21
CA ASP A 142 -39.03 -13.30 -0.39
C ASP A 142 -37.89 -13.03 -1.40
N ILE A 143 -37.31 -14.07 -1.98
CA ILE A 143 -36.11 -13.96 -2.82
C ILE A 143 -36.46 -14.35 -4.24
N SER A 144 -36.57 -13.38 -5.15
CA SER A 144 -36.70 -13.65 -6.58
C SER A 144 -35.44 -13.27 -7.33
N ILE A 145 -34.91 -14.22 -8.12
CA ILE A 145 -33.77 -13.96 -9.01
C ILE A 145 -34.33 -13.68 -10.42
N ASN A 146 -34.25 -12.44 -10.83
CA ASN A 146 -34.78 -12.03 -12.12
C ASN A 146 -33.82 -12.21 -13.31
N ASN A 147 -32.58 -12.72 -13.13
CA ASN A 147 -31.67 -12.85 -14.25
C ASN A 147 -30.71 -14.06 -14.17
N PRO A 148 -31.11 -15.24 -14.69
CA PRO A 148 -30.25 -16.42 -14.77
C PRO A 148 -29.09 -16.26 -15.78
N LEU A 149 -29.11 -15.29 -16.71
CA LEU A 149 -28.05 -15.10 -17.71
C LEU A 149 -26.75 -14.56 -17.13
N LEU A 150 -26.78 -13.92 -15.96
CA LEU A 150 -25.59 -13.41 -15.25
C LEU A 150 -24.58 -14.50 -14.87
N PHE A 151 -25.02 -15.76 -14.79
CA PHE A 151 -24.20 -16.89 -14.32
C PHE A 151 -23.61 -17.71 -15.46
N GLN A 152 -24.06 -17.53 -16.67
CA GLN A 152 -23.52 -18.23 -17.85
C GLN A 152 -22.11 -17.73 -18.19
N GLU A 153 -21.82 -16.44 -17.99
CA GLU A 153 -20.49 -15.86 -18.13
C GLU A 153 -19.48 -16.42 -17.11
N PHE A 154 -19.95 -16.89 -15.94
CA PHE A 154 -19.13 -17.51 -14.91
C PHE A 154 -18.63 -18.89 -15.29
N ILE A 155 -19.46 -19.69 -15.95
CA ILE A 155 -19.12 -21.08 -16.35
C ILE A 155 -17.99 -21.06 -17.39
N ASP A 156 -17.96 -20.02 -18.22
CA ASP A 156 -16.96 -19.81 -19.26
C ASP A 156 -15.76 -18.95 -18.80
N SER A 157 -15.69 -18.58 -17.51
CA SER A 157 -14.61 -17.79 -16.96
C SER A 157 -13.25 -18.47 -17.17
N PRO A 158 -12.23 -17.74 -17.62
CA PRO A 158 -10.86 -18.27 -17.77
C PRO A 158 -10.31 -18.85 -16.47
N PHE A 159 -10.93 -18.54 -15.34
CA PHE A 159 -10.57 -19.07 -14.01
C PHE A 159 -10.86 -20.56 -13.85
N SER A 160 -11.88 -21.10 -14.53
CA SER A 160 -12.12 -22.54 -14.57
C SER A 160 -11.02 -23.33 -15.27
N LYS A 161 -10.17 -22.63 -16.04
CA LYS A 161 -9.06 -23.17 -16.82
C LYS A 161 -7.68 -22.71 -16.31
N SER A 162 -7.60 -21.71 -15.41
CA SER A 162 -6.35 -21.25 -14.85
C SER A 162 -5.94 -22.06 -13.63
N LYS A 163 -4.69 -22.49 -13.60
CA LYS A 163 -4.09 -23.15 -12.42
C LYS A 163 -3.75 -22.08 -11.38
N VAL A 164 -4.79 -21.52 -10.70
CA VAL A 164 -4.51 -20.73 -9.50
C VAL A 164 -3.98 -21.70 -8.44
N GLU A 165 -2.74 -21.51 -8.04
CA GLU A 165 -2.20 -22.30 -6.95
C GLU A 165 -2.99 -21.99 -5.68
N TRP A 166 -3.40 -23.03 -4.98
CA TRP A 166 -4.18 -22.91 -3.74
C TRP A 166 -3.48 -22.03 -2.68
N LYS A 167 -2.15 -21.98 -2.70
CA LYS A 167 -1.40 -21.11 -1.79
C LYS A 167 -1.74 -19.61 -1.99
N HIS A 168 -2.11 -19.18 -3.20
CA HIS A 168 -2.42 -17.79 -3.53
C HIS A 168 -3.92 -17.44 -3.44
N PHE A 169 -4.77 -18.43 -3.16
CA PHE A 169 -6.21 -18.27 -3.12
C PHE A 169 -6.70 -17.18 -2.15
N HIS A 170 -6.05 -17.05 -1.01
CA HIS A 170 -6.41 -16.03 -0.03
C HIS A 170 -6.11 -14.59 -0.50
N HIS A 171 -5.13 -14.39 -1.38
CA HIS A 171 -4.86 -13.08 -2.00
C HIS A 171 -5.94 -12.74 -3.02
N LEU A 172 -6.35 -13.71 -3.83
CA LEU A 172 -7.47 -13.53 -4.75
C LEU A 172 -8.77 -13.18 -4.00
N SER A 173 -9.04 -13.88 -2.90
CA SER A 173 -10.21 -13.62 -2.05
C SER A 173 -10.23 -12.17 -1.56
N ARG A 174 -9.09 -11.66 -1.04
CA ARG A 174 -8.97 -10.25 -0.60
C ARG A 174 -9.07 -9.26 -1.75
N MET A 175 -8.52 -9.59 -2.91
CA MET A 175 -8.59 -8.73 -4.09
C MET A 175 -10.02 -8.56 -4.59
N LEU A 176 -10.79 -9.65 -4.70
CA LEU A 176 -12.21 -9.60 -5.04
C LEU A 176 -13.03 -8.88 -3.97
N PHE A 177 -12.71 -9.10 -2.70
CA PHE A 177 -13.32 -8.36 -1.59
C PHE A 177 -13.07 -6.87 -1.69
N SER A 178 -11.84 -6.47 -2.02
CA SER A 178 -11.48 -5.08 -2.28
C SER A 178 -12.34 -4.45 -3.37
N CYS A 179 -12.51 -5.15 -4.49
CA CYS A 179 -13.36 -4.67 -5.57
C CYS A 179 -14.80 -4.42 -5.12
N LEU A 180 -15.35 -5.31 -4.30
CA LEU A 180 -16.71 -5.16 -3.79
C LEU A 180 -16.83 -4.02 -2.79
N VAL A 181 -16.01 -4.02 -1.72
CA VAL A 181 -16.18 -3.06 -0.62
C VAL A 181 -15.84 -1.63 -1.02
N ASP A 182 -14.93 -1.44 -1.98
CA ASP A 182 -14.65 -0.10 -2.49
C ASP A 182 -15.75 0.38 -3.43
N ALA A 183 -16.25 -0.49 -4.33
CA ALA A 183 -17.36 -0.17 -5.22
C ALA A 183 -18.65 0.18 -4.45
N ASP A 184 -19.00 -0.58 -3.42
CA ASP A 184 -20.15 -0.32 -2.54
C ASP A 184 -20.06 1.04 -1.88
N ARG A 185 -18.91 1.36 -1.27
CA ARG A 185 -18.69 2.65 -0.62
C ARG A 185 -18.68 3.81 -1.60
N LEU A 186 -18.05 3.64 -2.77
CA LEU A 186 -18.00 4.68 -3.80
C LEU A 186 -19.35 4.95 -4.44
N ASP A 187 -20.18 3.92 -4.68
CA ASP A 187 -21.53 4.11 -5.18
C ASP A 187 -22.45 4.80 -4.16
N THR A 188 -22.32 4.40 -2.88
CA THR A 188 -23.02 5.07 -1.77
C THR A 188 -22.58 6.53 -1.65
N GLU A 189 -21.28 6.84 -1.69
CA GLU A 189 -20.75 8.21 -1.65
C GLU A 189 -21.24 9.02 -2.85
N ARG A 190 -21.22 8.45 -4.05
CA ARG A 190 -21.73 9.10 -5.27
C ARG A 190 -23.17 9.57 -5.13
N PHE A 191 -23.98 8.80 -4.41
CA PHE A 191 -25.38 9.16 -4.16
C PHE A 191 -25.55 10.09 -2.97
N MET A 192 -24.90 9.81 -1.83
CA MET A 192 -25.12 10.50 -0.55
C MET A 192 -24.28 11.78 -0.41
N ASP A 193 -23.09 11.84 -1.03
CA ASP A 193 -22.13 12.93 -0.96
C ASP A 193 -21.46 13.19 -2.31
N VAL A 194 -22.22 13.81 -3.19
CA VAL A 194 -21.78 14.14 -4.57
C VAL A 194 -20.55 15.05 -4.58
N GLU A 195 -20.36 15.88 -3.56
CA GLU A 195 -19.22 16.78 -3.49
C GLU A 195 -17.91 16.01 -3.24
N SER A 196 -17.89 15.11 -2.27
CA SER A 196 -16.75 14.22 -2.02
C SER A 196 -16.48 13.33 -3.24
N TRP A 197 -17.51 12.76 -3.85
CA TRP A 197 -17.38 11.99 -5.08
C TRP A 197 -16.66 12.75 -6.20
N ARG A 198 -17.03 14.01 -6.42
CA ARG A 198 -16.42 14.85 -7.48
C ARG A 198 -14.95 15.18 -7.25
N LYS A 199 -14.49 15.10 -6.01
CA LYS A 199 -13.09 15.33 -5.63
C LYS A 199 -12.21 14.09 -5.82
N ARG A 200 -12.81 12.90 -6.01
CA ARG A 200 -12.06 11.69 -6.31
C ARG A 200 -11.59 11.65 -7.75
N GLY A 201 -10.47 10.98 -7.99
CA GLY A 201 -9.89 10.83 -9.34
C GLY A 201 -9.29 12.14 -9.88
N ASN A 202 -9.26 12.27 -11.19
CA ASN A 202 -8.70 13.43 -11.94
C ASN A 202 -7.19 13.67 -11.72
N SER A 203 -6.43 12.64 -11.36
CA SER A 203 -4.97 12.69 -11.35
C SER A 203 -4.40 12.49 -12.75
N ALA A 204 -3.22 13.04 -12.99
CA ALA A 204 -2.49 12.80 -14.23
C ALA A 204 -2.11 11.32 -14.38
N THR A 205 -1.98 10.83 -15.60
CA THR A 205 -1.45 9.49 -15.85
C THR A 205 0.08 9.46 -15.66
N LEU A 206 0.64 8.28 -15.43
CA LEU A 206 2.12 8.14 -15.36
C LEU A 206 2.81 8.57 -16.67
N ALA A 207 2.12 8.46 -17.81
CA ALA A 207 2.62 8.93 -19.09
C ALA A 207 2.69 10.48 -19.14
N ASP A 208 1.74 11.18 -18.53
CA ASP A 208 1.75 12.64 -18.42
C ASP A 208 2.82 13.14 -17.44
N LEU A 209 3.15 12.35 -16.43
CA LEU A 209 4.12 12.71 -15.39
C LEU A 209 5.59 12.40 -15.78
N LEU A 210 5.82 11.42 -16.65
CA LEU A 210 7.18 11.00 -17.04
C LEU A 210 8.03 12.17 -17.61
N PRO A 211 7.51 13.05 -18.49
CA PRO A 211 8.29 14.19 -19.00
C PRO A 211 8.76 15.15 -17.89
N GLN A 212 8.00 15.31 -16.80
CA GLN A 212 8.38 16.18 -15.67
C GLN A 212 9.60 15.60 -14.94
N LEU A 213 9.63 14.28 -14.71
CA LEU A 213 10.79 13.61 -14.13
C LEU A 213 12.02 13.72 -15.02
N GLU A 214 11.87 13.50 -16.32
CA GLU A 214 12.98 13.59 -17.27
C GLU A 214 13.56 15.02 -17.34
N ALA A 215 12.70 16.05 -17.36
CA ALA A 215 13.12 17.45 -17.32
C ALA A 215 13.84 17.80 -16.01
N TYR A 216 13.32 17.35 -14.86
CA TYR A 216 13.97 17.52 -13.56
C TYR A 216 15.37 16.90 -13.53
N MET A 217 15.49 15.64 -13.96
CA MET A 217 16.77 14.92 -14.02
C MET A 217 17.75 15.57 -15.01
N GLN A 218 17.27 16.09 -16.13
CA GLN A 218 18.10 16.81 -17.10
C GLN A 218 18.65 18.12 -16.51
N LYS A 219 17.80 18.88 -15.79
CA LYS A 219 18.22 20.11 -15.09
C LYS A 219 19.29 19.82 -14.03
N LEU A 220 19.12 18.72 -13.25
CA LEU A 220 20.16 18.29 -12.30
C LEU A 220 21.47 17.95 -12.99
N GLN A 221 21.41 17.25 -14.10
CA GLN A 221 22.60 16.85 -14.87
C GLN A 221 23.32 18.04 -15.49
N SER A 222 22.61 19.00 -16.07
CA SER A 222 23.22 20.19 -16.68
C SER A 222 23.94 21.09 -15.67
N ASN A 223 23.50 21.08 -14.41
CA ASN A 223 24.10 21.85 -13.32
C ASN A 223 25.18 21.07 -12.53
N ALA A 224 25.38 19.78 -12.85
CA ALA A 224 26.30 18.93 -12.12
C ALA A 224 27.75 19.12 -12.60
N ALA A 225 28.70 19.23 -11.66
CA ALA A 225 30.11 19.23 -11.98
C ALA A 225 30.54 17.85 -12.56
N ASP A 226 31.53 17.85 -13.45
CA ASP A 226 32.10 16.62 -14.00
C ASP A 226 32.97 15.91 -12.94
N THR A 227 32.32 15.11 -12.11
CA THR A 227 32.97 14.30 -11.07
C THR A 227 32.80 12.82 -11.37
N LYS A 228 33.68 11.97 -10.82
CA LYS A 228 33.56 10.51 -10.93
C LYS A 228 32.16 10.03 -10.47
N VAL A 229 31.64 10.57 -9.37
CA VAL A 229 30.33 10.22 -8.82
C VAL A 229 29.19 10.56 -9.78
N ASN A 230 29.24 11.75 -10.40
CA ASN A 230 28.19 12.17 -11.33
C ASN A 230 28.22 11.37 -12.64
N ARG A 231 29.41 10.93 -13.11
CA ARG A 231 29.53 9.99 -14.24
C ARG A 231 28.90 8.63 -13.89
N ILE A 232 29.13 8.11 -12.68
CA ILE A 232 28.49 6.88 -12.21
C ILE A 232 26.97 7.03 -12.14
N ARG A 233 26.46 8.15 -11.60
CA ARG A 233 25.02 8.45 -11.57
C ARG A 233 24.40 8.46 -12.96
N GLN A 234 25.11 8.99 -13.93
CA GLN A 234 24.68 8.98 -15.33
C GLN A 234 24.63 7.56 -15.89
N GLN A 235 25.66 6.73 -15.65
CA GLN A 235 25.66 5.33 -16.07
C GLN A 235 24.50 4.53 -15.48
N VAL A 236 24.22 4.71 -14.19
CA VAL A 236 23.08 4.07 -13.51
C VAL A 236 21.75 4.52 -14.13
N LYS A 237 21.56 5.83 -14.35
CA LYS A 237 20.38 6.40 -15.02
C LYS A 237 20.16 5.81 -16.41
N GLU A 238 21.20 5.73 -17.24
CA GLU A 238 21.14 5.20 -18.60
C GLU A 238 20.79 3.71 -18.59
N GLN A 239 21.40 2.94 -17.69
CA GLN A 239 21.10 1.52 -17.54
C GLN A 239 19.64 1.28 -17.09
N CYS A 240 19.15 2.05 -16.12
CA CYS A 240 17.75 2.03 -15.70
C CYS A 240 16.81 2.36 -16.88
N SER A 241 17.11 3.41 -17.65
CA SER A 241 16.31 3.76 -18.83
C SER A 241 16.30 2.65 -19.89
N ARG A 242 17.46 1.99 -20.15
CA ARG A 242 17.59 0.94 -21.14
C ARG A 242 16.83 -0.33 -20.81
N THR A 243 16.78 -0.70 -19.51
CA THR A 243 16.16 -1.95 -19.06
C THR A 243 14.67 -1.80 -18.72
N SER A 244 14.13 -0.60 -18.72
CA SER A 244 12.75 -0.34 -18.28
C SER A 244 11.67 -0.96 -19.19
N SER A 245 11.96 -1.27 -20.46
CA SER A 245 11.02 -1.93 -21.37
C SER A 245 11.00 -3.46 -21.28
N SER A 246 11.77 -4.06 -20.35
CA SER A 246 11.75 -5.50 -20.09
C SER A 246 10.37 -5.97 -19.61
N GLU A 247 10.07 -7.27 -19.74
CA GLU A 247 8.79 -7.87 -19.32
C GLU A 247 8.46 -7.60 -17.84
N LYS A 248 7.15 -7.64 -17.50
CA LYS A 248 6.71 -7.58 -16.09
C LYS A 248 7.35 -8.69 -15.26
N GLY A 249 7.72 -8.38 -14.02
CA GLY A 249 8.38 -9.35 -13.14
C GLY A 249 9.06 -8.73 -11.94
N PHE A 250 10.04 -9.46 -11.41
CA PHE A 250 10.85 -9.03 -10.28
C PHE A 250 12.19 -8.46 -10.74
N TYR A 251 12.54 -7.32 -10.19
CA TYR A 251 13.76 -6.59 -10.51
C TYR A 251 14.48 -6.16 -9.24
N SER A 252 15.80 -6.07 -9.31
CA SER A 252 16.62 -5.46 -8.27
C SER A 252 17.47 -4.32 -8.84
N LEU A 253 17.65 -3.30 -8.04
CA LEU A 253 18.52 -2.17 -8.31
C LEU A 253 19.51 -2.03 -7.15
N THR A 254 20.67 -2.61 -7.28
CA THR A 254 21.71 -2.60 -6.27
C THR A 254 22.70 -1.48 -6.55
N VAL A 255 22.53 -0.36 -5.83
CA VAL A 255 23.35 0.85 -6.02
C VAL A 255 23.83 1.36 -4.67
N PRO A 256 25.15 1.48 -4.45
CA PRO A 256 25.70 2.03 -3.21
C PRO A 256 25.19 3.45 -2.93
N THR A 257 25.18 3.83 -1.64
CA THR A 257 24.75 5.16 -1.19
C THR A 257 25.48 6.27 -1.95
N GLY A 258 24.73 7.25 -2.44
CA GLY A 258 25.24 8.37 -3.24
C GLY A 258 25.34 8.08 -4.74
N GLY A 259 25.07 6.84 -5.19
CA GLY A 259 25.08 6.44 -6.62
C GLY A 259 23.84 6.87 -7.42
N GLY A 260 22.88 7.60 -6.82
CA GLY A 260 21.69 8.10 -7.52
C GLY A 260 20.51 7.11 -7.52
N LYS A 261 20.44 6.18 -6.56
CA LYS A 261 19.42 5.12 -6.44
C LYS A 261 17.99 5.66 -6.59
N THR A 262 17.59 6.64 -5.78
CA THR A 262 16.19 7.12 -5.69
C THR A 262 15.61 7.62 -7.00
N LEU A 263 16.29 8.55 -7.68
CA LEU A 263 15.79 9.09 -8.96
C LEU A 263 15.91 8.07 -10.10
N SER A 264 16.94 7.22 -10.08
CA SER A 264 17.12 6.20 -11.13
C SER A 264 16.11 5.05 -11.01
N SER A 265 15.77 4.63 -9.77
CA SER A 265 14.69 3.66 -9.54
C SER A 265 13.33 4.21 -9.95
N LEU A 266 13.06 5.47 -9.64
CA LEU A 266 11.83 6.14 -10.05
C LEU A 266 11.74 6.26 -11.58
N LEU A 267 12.82 6.65 -12.25
CA LEU A 267 12.86 6.71 -13.72
C LEU A 267 12.60 5.35 -14.34
N TRP A 268 13.24 4.29 -13.81
CA TRP A 268 13.00 2.92 -14.27
C TRP A 268 11.53 2.54 -14.07
N ALA A 269 10.99 2.76 -12.87
CA ALA A 269 9.60 2.45 -12.54
C ALA A 269 8.61 3.19 -13.45
N MET A 270 8.78 4.50 -13.64
CA MET A 270 7.88 5.26 -14.51
C MET A 270 7.94 4.81 -15.98
N LYS A 271 9.15 4.59 -16.53
CA LYS A 271 9.29 4.12 -17.91
C LYS A 271 8.73 2.70 -18.06
N HIS A 272 8.96 1.82 -17.09
CA HIS A 272 8.40 0.47 -17.07
C HIS A 272 6.86 0.52 -17.01
N ALA A 273 6.33 1.36 -16.15
CA ALA A 273 4.87 1.54 -16.04
C ALA A 273 4.25 2.03 -17.35
N VAL A 274 4.84 3.05 -17.98
CA VAL A 274 4.36 3.59 -19.26
C VAL A 274 4.43 2.54 -20.36
N SER A 275 5.55 1.79 -20.46
CA SER A 275 5.72 0.76 -21.50
C SER A 275 4.75 -0.40 -21.37
N HIS A 276 4.25 -0.67 -20.17
CA HIS A 276 3.30 -1.75 -19.87
C HIS A 276 1.88 -1.27 -19.54
N SER A 277 1.57 0.02 -19.77
CA SER A 277 0.27 0.62 -19.47
C SER A 277 -0.18 0.33 -18.02
N MET A 278 0.75 0.47 -17.08
CA MET A 278 0.45 0.31 -15.66
C MET A 278 -0.09 1.60 -15.07
N ASN A 279 -0.94 1.47 -14.05
CA ASN A 279 -1.76 2.59 -13.56
C ASN A 279 -1.01 3.46 -12.54
N ARG A 280 -0.13 2.87 -11.71
CA ARG A 280 0.47 3.58 -10.58
C ARG A 280 1.80 2.99 -10.12
N ILE A 281 2.50 3.80 -9.32
CA ILE A 281 3.73 3.41 -8.63
C ILE A 281 3.50 3.52 -7.14
N ILE A 282 3.75 2.44 -6.40
CA ILE A 282 3.64 2.38 -4.94
C ILE A 282 5.04 2.19 -4.39
N ILE A 283 5.54 3.18 -3.64
CA ILE A 283 6.88 3.18 -3.05
C ILE A 283 6.73 2.90 -1.56
N ALA A 284 7.19 1.74 -1.13
CA ALA A 284 7.19 1.35 0.26
C ALA A 284 8.60 1.49 0.87
N ILE A 285 8.67 2.24 1.97
CA ILE A 285 9.93 2.63 2.63
C ILE A 285 9.86 2.20 4.10
N PRO A 286 10.95 1.68 4.71
CA PRO A 286 10.89 1.15 6.07
C PRO A 286 10.74 2.22 7.17
N TYR A 287 11.09 3.47 6.90
CA TYR A 287 11.15 4.53 7.91
C TYR A 287 10.36 5.77 7.52
N THR A 288 9.54 6.28 8.45
CA THR A 288 8.70 7.47 8.23
C THR A 288 9.50 8.74 7.94
N SER A 289 10.70 8.89 8.51
CA SER A 289 11.58 10.04 8.24
C SER A 289 12.03 10.13 6.79
N ILE A 290 12.27 8.99 6.14
CA ILE A 290 12.63 8.92 4.71
C ILE A 290 11.41 9.18 3.83
N ILE A 291 10.23 8.73 4.26
CA ILE A 291 8.99 8.95 3.52
C ILE A 291 8.74 10.43 3.33
N VAL A 292 8.80 11.23 4.39
CA VAL A 292 8.59 12.69 4.32
C VAL A 292 9.54 13.34 3.32
N GLN A 293 10.83 12.96 3.36
CA GLN A 293 11.83 13.48 2.42
C GLN A 293 11.55 13.04 0.99
N THR A 294 11.24 11.76 0.78
CA THR A 294 10.95 11.21 -0.56
C THR A 294 9.66 11.78 -1.11
N ALA A 295 8.59 11.82 -0.31
CA ALA A 295 7.31 12.41 -0.72
C ALA A 295 7.47 13.92 -1.05
N GLY A 296 8.24 14.66 -0.25
CA GLY A 296 8.55 16.06 -0.52
C GLY A 296 9.25 16.28 -1.87
N LEU A 297 10.26 15.44 -2.18
CA LEU A 297 10.92 15.47 -3.49
C LEU A 297 9.95 15.14 -4.64
N LEU A 298 9.11 14.13 -4.46
CA LEU A 298 8.15 13.72 -5.49
C LEU A 298 7.07 14.79 -5.71
N LYS A 299 6.59 15.43 -4.64
CA LYS A 299 5.64 16.55 -4.71
C LYS A 299 6.28 17.78 -5.42
N GLU A 300 7.57 18.03 -5.20
CA GLU A 300 8.31 19.08 -5.95
C GLU A 300 8.36 18.78 -7.46
N ILE A 301 8.50 17.50 -7.84
CA ILE A 301 8.61 17.10 -9.26
C ILE A 301 7.24 17.05 -9.94
N PHE A 302 6.22 16.51 -9.28
CA PHE A 302 4.95 16.11 -9.89
C PHE A 302 3.73 16.91 -9.43
N GLY A 303 3.87 17.76 -8.41
CA GLY A 303 2.75 18.43 -7.73
C GLY A 303 2.14 17.58 -6.61
N GLU A 304 1.51 18.26 -5.65
CA GLU A 304 0.86 17.61 -4.49
C GLU A 304 -0.35 16.76 -4.92
N GLU A 305 -1.01 17.14 -6.00
CA GLU A 305 -2.19 16.48 -6.55
C GLU A 305 -1.91 15.11 -7.19
N ASN A 306 -0.64 14.77 -7.41
CA ASN A 306 -0.23 13.51 -8.05
C ASN A 306 0.55 12.57 -7.12
N VAL A 307 0.84 13.00 -5.88
CA VAL A 307 1.63 12.23 -4.92
C VAL A 307 0.89 12.09 -3.59
N LEU A 308 0.46 10.87 -3.29
CA LEU A 308 -0.15 10.53 -2.01
C LEU A 308 0.94 10.05 -1.04
N GLU A 309 1.05 10.73 0.09
CA GLU A 309 1.81 10.28 1.25
C GLU A 309 0.86 9.59 2.23
N HIS A 310 1.14 8.33 2.64
CA HIS A 310 0.27 7.59 3.55
C HIS A 310 1.06 6.73 4.54
N HIS A 311 1.15 7.18 5.78
CA HIS A 311 1.75 6.47 6.91
C HIS A 311 1.17 6.98 8.24
N SER A 312 1.48 6.31 9.35
CA SER A 312 0.90 6.59 10.68
C SER A 312 1.14 8.00 11.23
N ASN A 313 2.16 8.71 10.75
CA ASN A 313 2.48 10.07 11.19
C ASN A 313 2.04 11.14 10.17
N PHE A 314 1.41 10.73 9.07
CA PHE A 314 0.88 11.66 8.07
C PHE A 314 -0.43 12.25 8.58
N ASP A 315 -0.50 13.57 8.62
CA ASP A 315 -1.72 14.31 8.89
C ASP A 315 -2.11 15.09 7.63
N PRO A 316 -3.21 14.74 6.97
CA PRO A 316 -3.70 15.50 5.82
C PRO A 316 -3.93 16.99 6.12
N ASP A 317 -4.19 17.34 7.37
CA ASP A 317 -4.41 18.74 7.78
C ASP A 317 -3.14 19.60 7.67
N ASP A 318 -1.96 19.00 7.49
CA ASP A 318 -0.72 19.69 7.17
C ASP A 318 -0.68 20.23 5.72
N ILE A 319 -1.55 19.73 4.83
CA ILE A 319 -1.69 20.21 3.45
C ILE A 319 -2.42 21.55 3.46
N LYS A 320 -1.74 22.59 2.95
CA LYS A 320 -2.25 23.97 2.99
C LYS A 320 -3.41 24.21 2.03
N ASP A 321 -3.36 23.62 0.87
CA ASP A 321 -4.43 23.72 -0.13
C ASP A 321 -5.60 22.81 0.29
N GLU A 322 -6.80 23.41 0.42
CA GLU A 322 -7.98 22.71 0.92
C GLU A 322 -8.46 21.62 -0.04
N GLU A 323 -8.40 21.86 -1.34
CA GLU A 323 -8.82 20.90 -2.35
C GLU A 323 -7.89 19.68 -2.34
N ASN A 324 -6.57 19.90 -2.33
CA ASN A 324 -5.57 18.84 -2.27
C ASN A 324 -5.65 18.06 -0.94
N ARG A 325 -5.93 18.74 0.17
CA ARG A 325 -6.12 18.12 1.47
C ARG A 325 -7.29 17.13 1.47
N GLU A 326 -8.44 17.54 0.95
CA GLU A 326 -9.62 16.69 0.88
C GLU A 326 -9.41 15.52 -0.09
N LYS A 327 -8.81 15.77 -1.26
CA LYS A 327 -8.42 14.71 -2.20
C LYS A 327 -7.49 13.69 -1.54
N ALA A 328 -6.48 14.13 -0.81
CA ALA A 328 -5.56 13.24 -0.10
C ALA A 328 -6.27 12.41 0.96
N LYS A 329 -7.18 13.00 1.76
CA LYS A 329 -8.01 12.26 2.72
C LYS A 329 -8.79 11.13 2.06
N LEU A 330 -9.49 11.43 0.99
CA LEU A 330 -10.27 10.46 0.22
C LEU A 330 -9.38 9.37 -0.39
N ALA A 331 -8.21 9.75 -0.91
CA ALA A 331 -7.28 8.82 -1.53
C ALA A 331 -6.59 7.86 -0.54
N THR A 332 -6.39 8.27 0.72
CA THR A 332 -5.85 7.35 1.75
C THR A 332 -6.74 6.13 1.98
N GLU A 333 -8.04 6.23 1.67
CA GLU A 333 -8.99 5.15 1.86
C GLU A 333 -8.78 3.99 0.86
N ASN A 334 -8.47 4.31 -0.41
CA ASN A 334 -8.39 3.30 -1.47
C ASN A 334 -7.13 3.38 -2.36
N TRP A 335 -6.24 4.36 -2.16
CA TRP A 335 -5.02 4.56 -2.94
C TRP A 335 -5.26 4.83 -4.44
N ASP A 336 -6.32 5.54 -4.76
CA ASP A 336 -6.56 5.97 -6.14
C ASP A 336 -5.75 7.24 -6.48
N TYR A 337 -4.44 7.04 -6.63
CA TYR A 337 -3.44 8.07 -6.99
C TYR A 337 -2.35 7.48 -7.88
N PRO A 338 -1.70 8.25 -8.76
CA PRO A 338 -0.67 7.74 -9.66
C PRO A 338 0.63 7.37 -8.92
N ILE A 339 1.00 8.12 -7.88
CA ILE A 339 2.21 7.86 -7.09
C ILE A 339 1.83 7.83 -5.60
N ILE A 340 2.16 6.73 -4.94
CA ILE A 340 1.89 6.52 -3.51
C ILE A 340 3.20 6.26 -2.80
N VAL A 341 3.46 7.00 -1.73
CA VAL A 341 4.61 6.79 -0.84
C VAL A 341 4.09 6.36 0.53
N THR A 342 4.50 5.16 0.96
CA THR A 342 3.98 4.54 2.17
C THR A 342 5.05 3.78 2.94
N THR A 343 4.69 3.17 4.08
CA THR A 343 5.58 2.27 4.81
C THR A 343 5.43 0.82 4.35
N ASN A 344 6.50 0.00 4.51
CA ASN A 344 6.41 -1.44 4.36
C ASN A 344 5.30 -2.04 5.25
N VAL A 345 5.15 -1.52 6.47
CA VAL A 345 4.11 -1.96 7.41
C VAL A 345 2.72 -1.71 6.84
N GLN A 346 2.41 -0.48 6.40
CA GLN A 346 1.10 -0.13 5.84
C GLN A 346 0.79 -0.94 4.58
N LEU A 347 1.79 -1.18 3.71
CA LEU A 347 1.63 -2.00 2.52
C LEU A 347 1.24 -3.44 2.89
N PHE A 348 2.06 -4.11 3.69
CA PHE A 348 1.83 -5.53 4.00
C PHE A 348 0.65 -5.73 4.93
N GLU A 349 0.40 -4.86 5.91
CA GLU A 349 -0.83 -4.92 6.72
C GLU A 349 -2.07 -4.84 5.84
N SER A 350 -2.10 -3.95 4.84
CA SER A 350 -3.22 -3.90 3.88
C SER A 350 -3.36 -5.21 3.09
N MET A 351 -2.24 -5.78 2.57
CA MET A 351 -2.26 -7.02 1.78
C MET A 351 -2.78 -8.24 2.57
N PHE A 352 -2.60 -8.26 3.89
CA PHE A 352 -3.01 -9.37 4.75
C PHE A 352 -4.26 -9.07 5.60
N SER A 353 -4.78 -7.85 5.56
CA SER A 353 -5.97 -7.48 6.34
C SER A 353 -7.22 -8.26 5.90
N ASN A 354 -8.13 -8.44 6.85
CA ASN A 354 -9.49 -8.88 6.60
C ASN A 354 -10.53 -7.76 6.76
N LYS A 355 -10.10 -6.57 7.24
CA LYS A 355 -10.98 -5.44 7.50
C LYS A 355 -11.40 -4.75 6.20
N THR A 356 -12.67 -4.33 6.14
CA THR A 356 -13.21 -3.63 4.98
C THR A 356 -12.42 -2.37 4.63
N SER A 357 -12.07 -1.54 5.62
CA SER A 357 -11.31 -0.29 5.43
C SER A 357 -9.94 -0.50 4.80
N ASP A 358 -9.21 -1.52 5.26
CA ASP A 358 -7.84 -1.75 4.82
C ASP A 358 -7.81 -2.41 3.45
N CYS A 359 -8.79 -3.30 3.18
CA CYS A 359 -8.90 -4.01 1.91
C CYS A 359 -9.29 -3.09 0.74
N ARG A 360 -9.93 -1.92 0.95
CA ARG A 360 -10.31 -0.99 -0.13
C ARG A 360 -9.15 -0.64 -1.08
N LYS A 361 -7.91 -0.66 -0.58
CA LYS A 361 -6.71 -0.28 -1.33
C LYS A 361 -6.24 -1.33 -2.33
N LEU A 362 -6.59 -2.62 -2.10
CA LEU A 362 -5.91 -3.74 -2.77
C LEU A 362 -6.14 -3.78 -4.28
N HIS A 363 -7.37 -3.53 -4.74
CA HIS A 363 -7.68 -3.54 -6.17
C HIS A 363 -6.87 -2.49 -6.94
N ASN A 364 -6.51 -1.39 -6.27
CA ASN A 364 -5.67 -0.35 -6.81
C ASN A 364 -4.17 -0.71 -6.83
N MET A 365 -3.76 -1.82 -6.21
CA MET A 365 -2.42 -2.39 -6.40
C MET A 365 -2.31 -3.23 -7.68
N ALA A 366 -3.44 -3.64 -8.29
CA ALA A 366 -3.39 -4.36 -9.56
C ALA A 366 -2.82 -3.48 -10.67
N ASN A 367 -2.10 -4.10 -11.60
CA ASN A 367 -1.45 -3.44 -12.71
C ASN A 367 -0.62 -2.21 -12.30
N SER A 368 0.20 -2.38 -11.23
CA SER A 368 1.06 -1.34 -10.67
C SER A 368 2.51 -1.81 -10.51
N ILE A 369 3.39 -0.87 -10.19
CA ILE A 369 4.76 -1.18 -9.76
C ILE A 369 4.85 -0.99 -8.25
N LEU A 370 5.32 -2.02 -7.56
CA LEU A 370 5.72 -1.94 -6.17
C LEU A 370 7.24 -1.71 -6.10
N VAL A 371 7.64 -0.56 -5.59
CA VAL A 371 9.05 -0.26 -5.29
C VAL A 371 9.26 -0.47 -3.79
N LEU A 372 10.01 -1.51 -3.43
CA LEU A 372 10.38 -1.79 -2.05
C LEU A 372 11.79 -1.24 -1.79
N ASP A 373 11.85 -0.09 -1.12
CA ASP A 373 13.15 0.53 -0.81
C ASP A 373 13.75 -0.05 0.48
N GLU A 374 15.08 -0.09 0.52
CA GLU A 374 15.85 -0.68 1.62
C GLU A 374 15.35 -2.10 1.99
N VAL A 375 15.21 -2.94 0.96
CA VAL A 375 14.58 -4.28 1.08
C VAL A 375 15.26 -5.20 2.10
N GLN A 376 16.53 -4.96 2.45
CA GLN A 376 17.23 -5.67 3.53
C GLN A 376 16.60 -5.44 4.92
N MET A 377 15.71 -4.45 5.05
CA MET A 377 14.99 -4.14 6.30
C MET A 377 13.66 -4.92 6.43
N LEU A 378 13.32 -5.77 5.47
CA LEU A 378 12.15 -6.64 5.59
C LEU A 378 12.31 -7.58 6.80
N PRO A 379 11.24 -7.74 7.62
CA PRO A 379 11.33 -8.54 8.83
C PRO A 379 11.48 -10.02 8.49
N THR A 380 12.59 -10.64 8.90
CA THR A 380 12.93 -12.03 8.59
C THR A 380 11.87 -13.02 9.05
N GLY A 381 11.19 -12.78 10.19
CA GLY A 381 10.11 -13.63 10.70
C GLY A 381 8.84 -13.65 9.81
N PHE A 382 8.68 -12.65 8.93
CA PHE A 382 7.55 -12.55 7.99
C PHE A 382 8.00 -12.68 6.52
N LEU A 383 9.26 -13.02 6.27
CA LEU A 383 9.79 -13.02 4.92
C LEU A 383 9.06 -14.01 4.00
N ARG A 384 8.75 -15.21 4.49
CA ARG A 384 7.99 -16.21 3.72
C ARG A 384 6.62 -15.71 3.25
N PRO A 385 5.70 -15.27 4.15
CA PRO A 385 4.41 -14.73 3.69
C PRO A 385 4.57 -13.48 2.80
N ILE A 386 5.58 -12.66 3.00
CA ILE A 386 5.87 -11.50 2.14
C ILE A 386 6.22 -11.97 0.72
N VAL A 387 7.13 -12.94 0.59
CA VAL A 387 7.51 -13.52 -0.70
C VAL A 387 6.30 -14.14 -1.40
N ASP A 388 5.53 -14.97 -0.69
CA ASP A 388 4.30 -15.58 -1.22
C ASP A 388 3.29 -14.51 -1.72
N ALA A 389 3.14 -13.40 -0.98
CA ALA A 389 2.26 -12.30 -1.39
C ALA A 389 2.77 -11.59 -2.65
N LEU A 390 4.06 -11.29 -2.72
CA LEU A 390 4.65 -10.62 -3.88
C LEU A 390 4.56 -11.49 -5.14
N GLU A 391 4.80 -12.82 -5.03
CA GLU A 391 4.59 -13.77 -6.12
C GLU A 391 3.14 -13.78 -6.58
N ALA A 392 2.19 -13.86 -5.65
CA ALA A 392 0.76 -13.83 -5.95
C ALA A 392 0.34 -12.55 -6.70
N TYR A 393 0.85 -11.39 -6.27
CA TYR A 393 0.55 -10.11 -6.90
C TYR A 393 1.17 -9.98 -8.29
N GLN A 394 2.37 -10.49 -8.49
CA GLN A 394 3.02 -10.50 -9.79
C GLN A 394 2.28 -11.44 -10.77
N GLU A 395 1.99 -12.68 -10.35
CA GLU A 395 1.40 -13.71 -11.20
C GLU A 395 -0.05 -13.42 -11.57
N MET A 396 -0.88 -13.01 -10.58
CA MET A 396 -2.33 -12.91 -10.77
C MET A 396 -2.80 -11.48 -11.08
N PHE A 397 -2.10 -10.45 -10.59
CA PHE A 397 -2.62 -9.08 -10.66
C PHE A 397 -1.76 -8.15 -11.52
N GLY A 398 -0.80 -8.71 -12.28
CA GLY A 398 -0.01 -7.97 -13.26
C GLY A 398 0.93 -6.93 -12.65
N VAL A 399 1.36 -7.12 -11.40
CA VAL A 399 2.28 -6.26 -10.69
C VAL A 399 3.71 -6.52 -11.13
N SER A 400 4.54 -5.47 -11.25
CA SER A 400 6.01 -5.61 -11.26
C SER A 400 6.57 -5.15 -9.92
N VAL A 401 7.63 -5.81 -9.45
CA VAL A 401 8.26 -5.47 -8.17
C VAL A 401 9.71 -5.05 -8.42
N LEU A 402 10.07 -3.89 -7.89
CA LEU A 402 11.44 -3.38 -7.91
C LEU A 402 11.99 -3.33 -6.48
N PHE A 403 12.97 -4.15 -6.21
CA PHE A 403 13.74 -4.11 -4.97
C PHE A 403 14.88 -3.11 -5.09
N THR A 404 14.93 -2.11 -4.21
CA THR A 404 16.04 -1.17 -4.19
C THR A 404 16.83 -1.31 -2.88
N THR A 405 18.15 -1.34 -3.00
CA THR A 405 19.02 -1.59 -1.86
C THR A 405 20.46 -1.12 -2.13
N ALA A 406 21.22 -0.88 -1.07
CA ALA A 406 22.66 -0.70 -1.12
C ALA A 406 23.41 -2.05 -1.02
N SER A 407 22.78 -3.08 -0.43
CA SER A 407 23.32 -4.44 -0.25
C SER A 407 22.23 -5.47 -0.57
N GLN A 408 22.52 -6.48 -1.38
CA GLN A 408 21.52 -7.48 -1.75
C GLN A 408 21.20 -8.43 -0.60
N PRO A 409 19.93 -8.47 -0.12
CA PRO A 409 19.47 -9.55 0.74
C PRO A 409 19.21 -10.81 -0.09
N VAL A 410 19.24 -11.96 0.57
CA VAL A 410 18.88 -13.24 -0.06
C VAL A 410 17.36 -13.32 -0.15
N LEU A 411 16.80 -13.05 -1.33
CA LEU A 411 15.37 -13.17 -1.65
C LEU A 411 15.07 -14.28 -2.64
N SER A 412 16.10 -14.90 -3.23
CA SER A 412 15.98 -15.97 -4.24
C SER A 412 16.69 -17.24 -3.78
N GLY A 413 16.39 -18.37 -4.43
CA GLY A 413 16.93 -19.66 -4.05
C GLY A 413 16.27 -20.26 -2.80
N LEU A 414 16.99 -21.12 -2.11
CA LEU A 414 16.56 -21.68 -0.82
C LEU A 414 16.89 -20.68 0.29
N ILE A 415 15.88 -20.21 0.98
CA ILE A 415 16.02 -19.32 2.15
C ILE A 415 15.93 -20.19 3.40
N GLU A 416 17.03 -20.24 4.14
CA GLU A 416 17.14 -21.03 5.37
C GLU A 416 16.37 -20.35 6.51
N GLY A 417 15.50 -21.12 7.15
CA GLY A 417 14.75 -20.68 8.33
C GLY A 417 15.52 -20.97 9.63
N THR A 418 14.84 -20.79 10.75
CA THR A 418 15.40 -21.11 12.08
C THR A 418 15.66 -22.61 12.30
N ASN A 419 15.06 -23.45 11.47
CA ASN A 419 15.25 -24.90 11.41
C ASN A 419 14.88 -25.38 9.98
N PRO A 420 15.31 -26.60 9.55
CA PRO A 420 15.09 -27.11 8.20
C PRO A 420 13.61 -27.20 7.76
N LYS A 421 12.65 -27.26 8.70
CA LYS A 421 11.21 -27.24 8.38
C LYS A 421 10.68 -25.84 8.07
N ALA A 422 11.43 -24.82 8.44
CA ALA A 422 11.11 -23.43 8.17
C ALA A 422 11.78 -22.90 6.89
N ASP A 423 12.60 -23.74 6.23
CA ASP A 423 13.20 -23.39 4.94
C ASP A 423 12.10 -23.23 3.89
N PHE A 424 12.27 -22.28 3.00
CA PHE A 424 11.33 -22.05 1.91
C PHE A 424 12.04 -21.57 0.65
N LYS A 425 11.41 -21.79 -0.50
CA LYS A 425 11.88 -21.30 -1.78
C LYS A 425 11.56 -19.81 -1.89
N GLY A 426 12.57 -18.99 -2.11
CA GLY A 426 12.40 -17.56 -2.43
C GLY A 426 11.97 -17.35 -3.88
N ILE A 427 11.94 -16.09 -4.31
CA ILE A 427 11.55 -15.68 -5.66
C ILE A 427 12.49 -16.32 -6.69
N GLU A 428 11.91 -16.95 -7.70
CA GLU A 428 12.69 -17.77 -8.64
C GLU A 428 13.60 -16.94 -9.53
N HIS A 429 13.12 -15.80 -10.03
CA HIS A 429 13.86 -14.96 -10.97
C HIS A 429 13.74 -13.48 -10.57
N ILE A 430 14.82 -12.95 -10.00
CA ILE A 430 14.99 -11.50 -9.80
C ILE A 430 16.05 -11.01 -10.79
N LYS A 431 15.68 -10.09 -11.67
CA LYS A 431 16.60 -9.52 -12.68
C LYS A 431 17.30 -8.31 -12.09
N GLU A 432 18.63 -8.39 -11.92
CA GLU A 432 19.42 -7.22 -11.52
C GLU A 432 19.53 -6.23 -12.70
N ILE A 433 19.21 -4.97 -12.41
CA ILE A 433 19.23 -3.88 -13.40
C ILE A 433 20.67 -3.46 -13.71
N ILE A 434 21.53 -3.44 -12.70
CA ILE A 434 22.91 -3.00 -12.83
C ILE A 434 23.83 -4.23 -13.03
N PRO A 435 24.49 -4.35 -14.19
CA PRO A 435 25.43 -5.44 -14.43
C PRO A 435 26.62 -5.41 -13.46
N GLU A 436 27.12 -6.59 -13.08
CA GLU A 436 28.26 -6.74 -12.18
C GLU A 436 29.53 -6.03 -12.73
N GLU A 437 29.67 -5.98 -14.06
CA GLU A 437 30.80 -5.32 -14.72
C GLU A 437 30.93 -3.83 -14.42
N PHE A 438 29.83 -3.21 -13.92
CA PHE A 438 29.88 -1.81 -13.47
C PHE A 438 30.70 -1.64 -12.19
N ALA A 439 30.92 -2.69 -11.42
CA ALA A 439 31.73 -2.73 -10.20
C ALA A 439 31.47 -1.49 -9.29
N LEU A 440 30.18 -1.12 -9.11
CA LEU A 440 29.80 0.15 -8.46
C LEU A 440 30.29 0.23 -7.02
N HIS A 441 30.35 -0.89 -6.30
CA HIS A 441 30.87 -0.93 -4.94
C HIS A 441 32.34 -0.53 -4.86
N ASP A 442 33.17 -1.01 -5.78
CA ASP A 442 34.59 -0.63 -5.84
C ASP A 442 34.77 0.81 -6.30
N GLN A 443 33.98 1.23 -7.28
CA GLN A 443 34.05 2.58 -7.82
C GLN A 443 33.63 3.67 -6.82
N LEU A 444 32.63 3.38 -5.96
CA LEU A 444 32.07 4.28 -4.96
C LEU A 444 32.65 4.03 -3.54
N ARG A 445 33.64 3.19 -3.40
CA ARG A 445 34.27 2.92 -2.12
C ARG A 445 34.89 4.18 -1.53
N ARG A 446 34.35 4.63 -0.39
CA ARG A 446 34.77 5.88 0.28
C ARG A 446 35.29 5.66 1.69
N VAL A 447 35.05 4.48 2.25
CA VAL A 447 35.38 4.16 3.62
C VAL A 447 36.30 2.97 3.73
N LYS A 448 37.12 2.94 4.77
CA LYS A 448 37.90 1.77 5.19
C LYS A 448 37.16 1.12 6.36
N LEU A 449 36.71 -0.10 6.16
CA LEU A 449 36.09 -0.89 7.21
C LEU A 449 37.18 -1.55 8.07
N SER A 450 37.03 -1.45 9.39
CA SER A 450 37.81 -2.20 10.38
C SER A 450 36.85 -2.94 11.30
N ILE A 451 37.03 -4.24 11.46
CA ILE A 451 36.24 -5.10 12.34
C ILE A 451 37.04 -5.39 13.58
N ASP A 452 36.42 -5.23 14.76
CA ASP A 452 36.99 -5.58 16.05
C ASP A 452 35.96 -6.41 16.83
N ASP A 453 36.19 -7.73 16.88
CA ASP A 453 35.26 -8.69 17.52
C ASP A 453 35.55 -8.87 19.03
N THR A 454 36.44 -8.08 19.59
CA THR A 454 36.76 -8.15 21.03
C THR A 454 35.69 -7.41 21.85
N GLY A 455 35.26 -8.03 22.95
CA GLY A 455 34.35 -7.38 23.88
C GLY A 455 35.01 -6.13 24.48
N LYS A 456 34.29 -5.00 24.43
CA LYS A 456 34.72 -3.70 24.96
C LYS A 456 33.83 -3.23 26.09
N THR A 457 34.40 -2.61 27.06
CA THR A 457 33.67 -1.84 28.08
C THR A 457 33.22 -0.49 27.54
N TYR A 458 32.22 0.13 28.16
CA TYR A 458 31.79 1.48 27.78
C TYR A 458 32.90 2.52 27.88
N ASP A 459 33.80 2.37 28.84
CA ASP A 459 34.94 3.29 29.02
C ASP A 459 35.96 3.15 27.88
N GLU A 460 36.23 1.94 27.41
CA GLU A 460 37.08 1.69 26.26
C GLU A 460 36.48 2.24 24.96
N ILE A 461 35.16 2.06 24.78
CA ILE A 461 34.46 2.60 23.61
C ILE A 461 34.46 4.14 23.68
N ALA A 462 34.16 4.74 24.84
CA ALA A 462 34.16 6.19 24.99
C ALA A 462 35.56 6.79 24.78
N ALA A 463 36.61 6.12 25.25
CA ALA A 463 37.99 6.51 24.97
C ALA A 463 38.28 6.46 23.46
N LYS A 464 37.90 5.37 22.80
CA LYS A 464 38.08 5.22 21.34
C LYS A 464 37.33 6.29 20.53
N VAL A 465 36.06 6.57 20.85
CA VAL A 465 35.28 7.65 20.24
C VAL A 465 35.94 9.01 20.45
N SER A 466 36.58 9.21 21.62
CA SER A 466 37.25 10.48 21.99
C SER A 466 38.56 10.73 21.21
N GLU A 467 39.14 9.70 20.57
CA GLU A 467 40.32 9.86 19.70
C GLU A 467 39.97 10.66 18.40
N TYR A 468 38.69 10.73 18.05
CA TYR A 468 38.26 11.37 16.83
C TYR A 468 37.62 12.73 17.10
N ASN A 469 37.87 13.68 16.21
CA ASN A 469 37.29 15.03 16.28
C ASN A 469 35.84 15.05 15.83
N LYS A 470 35.52 14.47 14.66
CA LYS A 470 34.17 14.36 14.15
C LYS A 470 33.81 12.89 13.97
N VAL A 471 32.90 12.37 14.82
CA VAL A 471 32.57 10.94 14.87
C VAL A 471 31.10 10.70 15.18
N LEU A 472 30.55 9.68 14.54
CA LEU A 472 29.24 9.14 14.84
C LEU A 472 29.40 7.71 15.39
N CYS A 473 28.94 7.49 16.61
CA CYS A 473 28.88 6.15 17.22
C CYS A 473 27.44 5.68 17.28
N ILE A 474 27.13 4.56 16.61
CA ILE A 474 25.80 3.96 16.58
C ILE A 474 25.78 2.73 17.48
N VAL A 475 24.75 2.63 18.31
CA VAL A 475 24.57 1.53 19.26
C VAL A 475 23.14 0.98 19.19
N ASN A 476 22.97 -0.27 19.65
CA ASN A 476 21.70 -0.99 19.51
C ASN A 476 20.62 -0.55 20.51
N THR A 477 21.00 -0.10 21.70
CA THR A 477 20.04 0.24 22.75
C THR A 477 20.14 1.69 23.21
N ARG A 478 19.02 2.22 23.69
CA ARG A 478 18.96 3.56 24.28
C ARG A 478 19.81 3.69 25.55
N LYS A 479 19.91 2.58 26.28
CA LYS A 479 20.74 2.51 27.49
C LYS A 479 22.21 2.69 27.12
N ASP A 480 22.69 1.94 26.13
CA ASP A 480 24.09 2.02 25.67
C ASP A 480 24.42 3.42 25.15
N ALA A 481 23.48 4.02 24.39
CA ALA A 481 23.66 5.38 23.89
C ALA A 481 23.81 6.40 25.04
N LYS A 482 23.01 6.28 26.09
CA LYS A 482 23.11 7.16 27.26
C LYS A 482 24.41 6.92 28.05
N GLU A 483 24.75 5.67 28.31
CA GLU A 483 25.96 5.28 29.04
C GLU A 483 27.23 5.81 28.35
N LEU A 484 27.31 5.69 27.03
CA LEU A 484 28.44 6.24 26.26
C LEU A 484 28.43 7.78 26.24
N TYR A 485 27.26 8.40 26.03
CA TYR A 485 27.14 9.85 26.03
C TYR A 485 27.62 10.48 27.36
N ASP A 486 27.24 9.87 28.48
CA ASP A 486 27.59 10.37 29.80
C ASP A 486 29.11 10.25 30.06
N ARG A 487 29.80 9.27 29.43
CA ARG A 487 31.26 9.04 29.58
C ARG A 487 32.14 9.88 28.65
N LEU A 488 31.54 10.47 27.60
CA LEU A 488 32.30 11.33 26.70
C LEU A 488 32.80 12.59 27.42
N PRO A 489 34.02 13.06 27.13
CA PRO A 489 34.55 14.31 27.69
C PRO A 489 33.75 15.52 27.22
N ASN A 490 33.81 16.61 27.99
CA ASN A 490 33.16 17.89 27.67
C ASN A 490 34.15 18.87 26.99
N ASP A 491 34.98 18.36 26.09
CA ASP A 491 36.02 19.10 25.36
C ASP A 491 35.55 19.62 24.00
N GLY A 492 34.27 19.41 23.65
CA GLY A 492 33.65 19.82 22.40
C GLY A 492 32.15 19.65 22.44
N VAL A 493 31.52 19.68 21.26
CA VAL A 493 30.07 19.42 21.13
C VAL A 493 29.81 17.93 21.18
N LYS A 494 29.03 17.49 22.15
CA LYS A 494 28.48 16.12 22.18
C LYS A 494 26.98 16.14 22.09
N LEU A 495 26.41 15.25 21.26
CA LEU A 495 24.97 15.14 20.98
C LEU A 495 24.53 13.69 21.10
N HIS A 496 23.27 13.51 21.47
CA HIS A 496 22.63 12.21 21.59
C HIS A 496 21.37 12.15 20.73
N LEU A 497 21.19 11.06 19.98
CA LEU A 497 20.03 10.80 19.15
C LEU A 497 19.40 9.46 19.48
N SER A 498 18.14 9.45 19.86
CA SER A 498 17.39 8.20 20.07
C SER A 498 15.89 8.41 19.84
N ARG A 499 15.14 7.31 19.71
CA ARG A 499 13.67 7.33 19.56
C ARG A 499 12.92 7.88 20.80
N MET A 500 13.62 8.29 21.86
CA MET A 500 13.01 8.99 22.99
C MET A 500 12.80 10.48 22.72
N MET A 501 13.42 11.01 21.69
CA MET A 501 13.21 12.40 21.27
C MET A 501 11.90 12.51 20.48
N CYS A 502 11.12 13.56 20.76
CA CYS A 502 9.97 13.86 19.91
C CYS A 502 10.42 14.28 18.49
N PRO A 503 9.56 14.12 17.46
CA PRO A 503 9.95 14.41 16.07
C PRO A 503 10.52 15.82 15.85
N ALA A 504 9.95 16.84 16.48
CA ALA A 504 10.43 18.22 16.37
C ALA A 504 11.86 18.37 16.90
N HIS A 505 12.15 17.85 18.10
CA HIS A 505 13.48 17.89 18.71
C HIS A 505 14.50 17.09 17.91
N LEU A 506 14.08 15.93 17.36
CA LEU A 506 14.93 15.11 16.49
C LEU A 506 15.33 15.90 15.23
N HIS A 507 14.36 16.52 14.57
CA HIS A 507 14.60 17.33 13.37
C HIS A 507 15.54 18.50 13.62
N GLU A 508 15.32 19.25 14.71
CA GLU A 508 16.20 20.34 15.14
C GLU A 508 17.63 19.86 15.41
N THR A 509 17.78 18.73 16.12
CA THR A 509 19.10 18.17 16.46
C THR A 509 19.84 17.69 15.21
N ILE A 510 19.15 17.07 14.25
CA ILE A 510 19.74 16.67 12.97
C ILE A 510 20.19 17.90 12.18
N GLY A 511 19.36 18.95 12.12
CA GLY A 511 19.73 20.24 11.49
C GLY A 511 20.98 20.86 12.13
N LYS A 512 21.05 20.84 13.47
CA LYS A 512 22.22 21.30 14.22
C LYS A 512 23.47 20.49 13.89
N ILE A 513 23.38 19.17 13.80
CA ILE A 513 24.51 18.30 13.43
C ILE A 513 25.02 18.66 12.03
N LYS A 514 24.12 18.80 11.04
CA LYS A 514 24.48 19.16 9.66
C LYS A 514 25.24 20.50 9.59
N THR A 515 24.84 21.47 10.41
CA THR A 515 25.51 22.77 10.51
C THR A 515 26.90 22.62 11.15
N LEU A 516 27.00 21.91 12.27
CA LEU A 516 28.25 21.70 12.99
C LEU A 516 29.29 20.92 12.19
N LEU A 517 28.84 19.97 11.35
CA LEU A 517 29.76 19.21 10.49
C LEU A 517 30.43 20.09 9.42
N LYS A 518 29.74 21.13 8.96
CA LYS A 518 30.26 22.10 7.99
C LYS A 518 31.05 23.25 8.64
N ASP A 519 30.91 23.43 9.95
CA ASP A 519 31.56 24.51 10.68
C ASP A 519 33.00 24.10 11.06
N GLU A 520 33.98 24.76 10.45
CA GLU A 520 35.39 24.54 10.74
C GLU A 520 35.83 25.15 12.11
N SER A 521 35.05 26.09 12.64
CA SER A 521 35.32 26.69 13.96
C SER A 521 34.97 25.75 15.11
N GLN A 522 34.18 24.69 14.85
CA GLN A 522 33.82 23.64 15.79
C GLN A 522 34.55 22.33 15.44
N PRO A 523 35.80 22.15 15.84
CA PRO A 523 36.61 21.00 15.41
C PRO A 523 36.11 19.69 16.01
N ILE A 524 35.49 19.71 17.20
CA ILE A 524 35.08 18.50 17.94
C ILE A 524 33.58 18.40 17.98
N VAL A 525 33.03 17.39 17.26
CA VAL A 525 31.61 17.04 17.22
C VAL A 525 31.46 15.52 17.36
N ARG A 526 31.00 15.07 18.51
CA ARG A 526 30.79 13.65 18.80
C ARG A 526 29.29 13.37 18.96
N VAL A 527 28.77 12.44 18.17
CA VAL A 527 27.36 12.07 18.19
C VAL A 527 27.23 10.60 18.59
N ILE A 528 26.46 10.33 19.63
CA ILE A 528 26.05 8.98 20.00
C ILE A 528 24.60 8.80 19.59
N ALA A 529 24.32 7.80 18.78
CA ALA A 529 22.98 7.55 18.25
C ALA A 529 22.57 6.10 18.42
N THR A 530 21.26 5.86 18.47
CA THR A 530 20.73 4.53 18.16
C THR A 530 20.60 4.37 16.65
N GLN A 531 20.21 3.18 16.19
CA GLN A 531 19.98 2.86 14.75
C GLN A 531 19.04 3.84 14.01
N LEU A 532 18.48 4.81 14.71
CA LEU A 532 17.63 5.87 14.14
C LEU A 532 18.29 6.65 13.00
N VAL A 533 19.62 6.74 13.00
CA VAL A 533 20.39 7.50 11.99
C VAL A 533 20.97 6.63 10.88
N GLU A 534 20.81 5.31 10.94
CA GLU A 534 21.30 4.39 9.89
C GLU A 534 20.57 4.56 8.57
N ALA A 535 19.31 4.99 8.62
CA ALA A 535 18.52 5.20 7.43
C ALA A 535 17.73 6.52 7.50
N GLY A 536 17.66 7.22 6.38
CA GLY A 536 16.87 8.43 6.22
C GLY A 536 17.44 9.71 6.81
N VAL A 537 18.64 9.67 7.32
CA VAL A 537 19.33 10.87 7.78
C VAL A 537 20.60 11.07 6.96
N ASP A 538 20.57 12.07 6.08
CA ASP A 538 21.74 12.43 5.27
C ASP A 538 22.76 13.20 6.15
N ILE A 539 23.59 12.46 6.86
CA ILE A 539 24.67 12.98 7.69
C ILE A 539 25.95 12.24 7.29
N ASP A 540 27.00 12.97 6.96
CA ASP A 540 28.29 12.44 6.55
C ASP A 540 29.35 12.77 7.60
N PHE A 541 29.81 11.77 8.34
CA PHE A 541 30.87 11.88 9.32
C PHE A 541 32.17 11.29 8.77
N PRO A 542 33.34 11.88 9.13
CA PRO A 542 34.63 11.31 8.76
C PRO A 542 34.89 9.94 9.37
N VAL A 543 34.32 9.65 10.55
CA VAL A 543 34.44 8.40 11.30
C VAL A 543 33.12 8.04 11.96
#